data_e97a151c68590020a6c0cdc72f9b773d
#
_entry.id   e97a151c68590020a6c0cdc72f9b773d
#
_cell.length_a   1.000
_cell.length_b   1.000
_cell.length_c   1.000
_cell.angle_alpha   90.00
_cell.angle_beta   90.00
_cell.angle_gamma   90.00
#
_symmetry.space_group_name_H-M   'P 1'
#
loop_
_entity.id
_entity.type
_entity.pdbx_description
1 polymer ?
#
loop_
_entity_poly.entity_id
_entity_poly.type
_entity_poly.pdbx_seq_one_letter_code
_entity_poly.pdbx_strand_id
1 'polypeptide(L)'
;AMYPWQSGADGSEETPTELWNPRSRMWMPDNSHNQRHVSLDIAYSVLRYIEITKDTSFISDYGAEMLVEISRFFMSMTLHNAVTDRYELHGVMGPDEFHDGYPEAPGSGLRNNAYTNVLTSWVLAETARLVRWLDTIDDGLPELMEISEEEIERWEEVSDRLTVPLL
;
A
#
# COMPACT_ATOMS: atom_id res chain seq x y z
N ALA A 1 8.55 -0.22 0.77
CA ALA A 1 8.54 -0.05 2.23
C ALA A 1 7.12 -0.03 2.77
N MET A 2 6.95 -0.44 4.01
CA MET A 2 5.69 -0.33 4.74
C MET A 2 5.82 0.77 5.80
N TYR A 3 4.87 1.69 5.81
CA TYR A 3 4.73 2.63 6.92
C TYR A 3 3.80 2.02 7.98
N PRO A 4 4.23 1.98 9.26
CA PRO A 4 3.45 1.37 10.32
C PRO A 4 2.24 2.23 10.73
N TRP A 5 1.24 1.62 11.37
CA TRP A 5 0.12 2.34 11.97
C TRP A 5 0.59 3.26 13.11
N GLN A 6 1.43 2.73 14.01
CA GLN A 6 2.12 3.52 15.03
C GLN A 6 3.63 3.32 14.87
N SER A 7 4.32 4.38 14.49
CA SER A 7 5.75 4.32 14.21
C SER A 7 6.57 4.50 15.48
N GLY A 8 7.48 3.57 15.73
CA GLY A 8 8.60 3.76 16.64
C GLY A 8 9.61 4.80 16.14
N ALA A 9 10.57 5.12 16.98
CA ALA A 9 11.62 6.10 16.64
C ALA A 9 12.52 5.65 15.47
N ASP A 10 12.59 4.36 15.22
CA ASP A 10 13.36 3.71 14.15
C ASP A 10 12.51 3.29 12.95
N GLY A 11 11.22 3.66 12.94
CA GLY A 11 10.27 3.28 11.89
C GLY A 11 9.63 1.90 12.07
N SER A 12 9.89 1.22 13.19
CA SER A 12 9.25 -0.06 13.49
C SER A 12 7.76 0.09 13.78
N GLU A 13 7.00 -0.99 13.54
CA GLU A 13 5.58 -1.08 13.90
C GLU A 13 5.44 -1.33 15.40
N GLU A 14 4.92 -0.37 16.14
CA GLU A 14 4.73 -0.41 17.60
C GLU A 14 3.26 -0.37 18.03
N THR A 15 2.35 -0.63 17.12
CA THR A 15 0.93 -0.71 17.48
C THR A 15 0.71 -1.82 18.52
N PRO A 16 0.12 -1.50 19.68
CA PRO A 16 -0.21 -2.51 20.68
C PRO A 16 -1.12 -3.59 20.09
N THR A 17 -0.91 -4.84 20.52
CA THR A 17 -1.74 -5.98 20.09
C THR A 17 -3.03 -6.11 20.90
N GLU A 18 -3.17 -5.30 21.94
CA GLU A 18 -4.35 -5.26 22.81
C GLU A 18 -4.65 -3.81 23.21
N LEU A 19 -5.92 -3.48 23.30
CA LEU A 19 -6.42 -2.21 23.83
C LEU A 19 -7.35 -2.43 25.01
N TRP A 20 -7.29 -1.50 25.99
CA TRP A 20 -8.20 -1.50 27.11
C TRP A 20 -9.54 -0.86 26.72
N ASN A 21 -10.63 -1.62 26.81
CA ASN A 21 -11.98 -1.08 26.61
C ASN A 21 -12.58 -0.66 27.98
N PRO A 22 -12.70 0.64 28.24
CA PRO A 22 -13.18 1.14 29.54
C PRO A 22 -14.65 0.81 29.80
N ARG A 23 -15.43 0.56 28.74
CA ARG A 23 -16.86 0.24 28.85
C ARG A 23 -17.08 -1.20 29.30
N SER A 24 -16.39 -2.15 28.67
CA SER A 24 -16.44 -3.57 29.05
C SER A 24 -15.53 -3.91 30.23
N ARG A 25 -14.54 -3.04 30.55
CA ARG A 25 -13.45 -3.25 31.51
C ARG A 25 -12.63 -4.52 31.20
N MET A 26 -12.35 -4.72 29.93
CA MET A 26 -11.57 -5.85 29.45
C MET A 26 -10.53 -5.38 28.44
N TRP A 27 -9.41 -6.10 28.39
CA TRP A 27 -8.48 -6.02 27.27
C TRP A 27 -9.10 -6.73 26.08
N MET A 28 -9.00 -6.09 24.92
CA MET A 28 -9.52 -6.60 23.67
C MET A 28 -8.37 -6.65 22.64
N PRO A 29 -8.34 -7.65 21.75
CA PRO A 29 -7.38 -7.68 20.66
C PRO A 29 -7.43 -6.39 19.84
N ASP A 30 -6.26 -5.90 19.43
CA ASP A 30 -6.08 -4.80 18.51
C ASP A 30 -5.28 -5.26 17.29
N ASN A 31 -5.94 -5.26 16.12
CA ASN A 31 -5.36 -5.67 14.86
C ASN A 31 -4.98 -4.47 13.96
N SER A 32 -4.91 -3.25 14.53
CA SER A 32 -4.63 -2.02 13.79
C SER A 32 -3.27 -2.04 13.08
N HIS A 33 -2.33 -2.87 13.53
CA HIS A 33 -1.09 -3.11 12.78
C HIS A 33 -1.30 -3.66 11.37
N ASN A 34 -2.49 -4.19 11.06
CA ASN A 34 -2.89 -4.65 9.72
C ASN A 34 -3.54 -3.56 8.85
N GLN A 35 -3.57 -2.32 9.32
CA GLN A 35 -4.00 -1.15 8.54
C GLN A 35 -2.92 -0.74 7.54
N ARG A 36 -2.68 -1.58 6.52
CA ARG A 36 -1.63 -1.39 5.51
C ARG A 36 -1.88 -0.21 4.58
N HIS A 37 -3.14 0.24 4.48
CA HIS A 37 -3.55 1.40 3.67
C HIS A 37 -2.86 2.71 4.06
N VAL A 38 -2.31 2.84 5.28
CA VAL A 38 -1.49 4.01 5.69
C VAL A 38 -0.38 4.30 4.66
N SER A 39 0.30 3.27 4.16
CA SER A 39 1.32 3.44 3.12
C SER A 39 0.73 3.99 1.81
N LEU A 40 -0.47 3.57 1.44
CA LEU A 40 -1.17 4.08 0.25
C LEU A 40 -1.63 5.54 0.43
N ASP A 41 -2.05 5.91 1.62
CA ASP A 41 -2.45 7.29 1.96
C ASP A 41 -1.24 8.23 1.90
N ILE A 42 -0.06 7.74 2.30
CA ILE A 42 1.21 8.45 2.15
C ILE A 42 1.56 8.59 0.66
N ALA A 43 1.47 7.51 -0.12
CA ALA A 43 1.70 7.58 -1.57
C ALA A 43 0.75 8.56 -2.25
N TYR A 44 -0.54 8.55 -1.88
CA TYR A 44 -1.50 9.54 -2.35
C TYR A 44 -1.06 10.98 -2.02
N SER A 45 -0.62 11.22 -0.79
CA SER A 45 -0.18 12.54 -0.35
C SER A 45 1.05 13.01 -1.10
N VAL A 46 2.03 12.13 -1.34
CA VAL A 46 3.23 12.40 -2.15
C VAL A 46 2.84 12.79 -3.58
N LEU A 47 2.00 11.99 -4.24
CA LEU A 47 1.56 12.26 -5.61
C LEU A 47 0.77 13.58 -5.70
N ARG A 48 -0.10 13.88 -4.75
CA ARG A 48 -0.83 15.15 -4.70
C ARG A 48 0.08 16.34 -4.44
N TYR A 49 1.10 16.20 -3.58
CA TYR A 49 2.10 17.23 -3.37
C TYR A 49 2.82 17.58 -4.69
N ILE A 50 3.31 16.55 -5.38
CA ILE A 50 3.99 16.71 -6.68
C ILE A 50 3.08 17.37 -7.71
N GLU A 51 1.82 16.93 -7.80
CA GLU A 51 0.85 17.48 -8.75
C GLU A 51 0.58 18.97 -8.51
N ILE A 52 0.49 19.40 -7.26
CA ILE A 52 0.17 20.78 -6.88
C ILE A 52 1.39 21.69 -6.98
N THR A 53 2.52 21.26 -6.43
CA THR A 53 3.73 22.10 -6.31
C THR A 53 4.59 22.11 -7.55
N LYS A 54 4.55 21.04 -8.35
CA LYS A 54 5.48 20.78 -9.47
C LYS A 54 6.95 20.72 -9.01
N ASP A 55 7.17 20.35 -7.74
CA ASP A 55 8.50 20.25 -7.15
C ASP A 55 9.20 18.98 -7.65
N THR A 56 9.94 19.11 -8.74
CA THR A 56 10.69 17.99 -9.33
C THR A 56 11.89 17.57 -8.47
N SER A 57 12.45 18.48 -7.68
CA SER A 57 13.57 18.13 -6.80
C SER A 57 13.10 17.19 -5.69
N PHE A 58 11.91 17.40 -5.14
CA PHE A 58 11.32 16.47 -4.19
C PHE A 58 11.10 15.07 -4.78
N ILE A 59 10.73 14.99 -6.09
CA ILE A 59 10.58 13.68 -6.74
C ILE A 59 11.91 12.93 -6.73
N SER A 60 13.00 13.57 -7.21
CA SER A 60 14.30 12.93 -7.31
C SER A 60 14.94 12.64 -5.94
N ASP A 61 14.73 13.54 -4.96
CA ASP A 61 15.38 13.41 -3.65
C ASP A 61 14.69 12.37 -2.74
N TYR A 62 13.35 12.21 -2.87
CA TYR A 62 12.57 11.39 -1.93
C TYR A 62 11.35 10.71 -2.55
N GLY A 63 10.59 11.42 -3.36
CA GLY A 63 9.23 11.00 -3.75
C GLY A 63 9.23 9.71 -4.58
N ALA A 64 10.16 9.55 -5.51
CA ALA A 64 10.25 8.37 -6.35
C ALA A 64 10.59 7.13 -5.52
N GLU A 65 11.59 7.20 -4.65
CA GLU A 65 11.95 6.09 -3.76
C GLU A 65 10.77 5.67 -2.88
N MET A 66 10.08 6.65 -2.28
CA MET A 66 8.91 6.36 -1.44
C MET A 66 7.83 5.58 -2.22
N LEU A 67 7.50 6.03 -3.43
CA LEU A 67 6.45 5.42 -4.26
C LEU A 67 6.85 4.02 -4.73
N VAL A 68 8.09 3.83 -5.18
CA VAL A 68 8.63 2.55 -5.61
C VAL A 68 8.62 1.54 -4.47
N GLU A 69 9.10 1.92 -3.30
CA GLU A 69 9.17 1.03 -2.15
C GLU A 69 7.79 0.69 -1.58
N ILE A 70 6.82 1.61 -1.63
CA ILE A 70 5.42 1.30 -1.30
C ILE A 70 4.85 0.32 -2.33
N SER A 71 5.11 0.53 -3.62
CA SER A 71 4.65 -0.37 -4.69
C SER A 71 5.23 -1.78 -4.52
N ARG A 72 6.53 -1.91 -4.27
CA ARG A 72 7.19 -3.18 -3.96
C ARG A 72 6.56 -3.89 -2.76
N PHE A 73 6.24 -3.14 -1.70
CA PHE A 73 5.55 -3.71 -0.54
C PHE A 73 4.19 -4.30 -0.92
N PHE A 74 3.33 -3.55 -1.62
CA PHE A 74 2.02 -4.06 -2.01
C PHE A 74 2.12 -5.20 -3.03
N MET A 75 3.07 -5.16 -3.95
CA MET A 75 3.36 -6.28 -4.84
C MET A 75 3.69 -7.57 -4.06
N SER A 76 4.46 -7.46 -2.97
CA SER A 76 4.79 -8.62 -2.13
C SER A 76 3.59 -9.23 -1.42
N MET A 77 2.48 -8.48 -1.29
CA MET A 77 1.23 -8.93 -0.67
C MET A 77 0.23 -9.50 -1.68
N THR A 78 0.44 -9.30 -2.99
CA THR A 78 -0.51 -9.76 -4.01
C THR A 78 -0.43 -11.26 -4.21
N LEU A 79 -1.60 -11.88 -4.36
CA LEU A 79 -1.76 -13.30 -4.65
C LEU A 79 -2.49 -13.47 -5.98
N HIS A 80 -1.92 -14.24 -6.90
CA HIS A 80 -2.61 -14.54 -8.15
C HIS A 80 -3.64 -15.66 -7.95
N ASN A 81 -4.89 -15.38 -8.27
CA ASN A 81 -5.96 -16.37 -8.29
C ASN A 81 -6.11 -16.94 -9.70
N ALA A 82 -5.60 -18.15 -9.91
CA ALA A 82 -5.61 -18.79 -11.23
C ALA A 82 -7.03 -19.14 -11.75
N VAL A 83 -8.04 -19.15 -10.89
CA VAL A 83 -9.43 -19.46 -11.31
C VAL A 83 -10.07 -18.24 -11.96
N THR A 84 -9.87 -17.07 -11.37
CA THR A 84 -10.44 -15.81 -11.86
C THR A 84 -9.48 -15.05 -12.77
N ASP A 85 -8.23 -15.47 -12.81
CA ASP A 85 -7.12 -14.81 -13.51
C ASP A 85 -6.94 -13.36 -13.06
N ARG A 86 -7.09 -13.09 -11.74
CA ARG A 86 -6.96 -11.79 -11.10
C ARG A 86 -6.03 -11.85 -9.90
N TYR A 87 -5.58 -10.68 -9.44
CA TYR A 87 -4.79 -10.55 -8.22
C TYR A 87 -5.69 -10.20 -7.03
N GLU A 88 -5.31 -10.66 -5.86
CA GLU A 88 -6.03 -10.48 -4.60
C GLU A 88 -5.08 -10.00 -3.50
N LEU A 89 -5.60 -9.22 -2.55
CA LEU A 89 -4.94 -8.85 -1.30
C LEU A 89 -5.72 -9.43 -0.13
N HIS A 90 -5.01 -10.07 0.78
CA HIS A 90 -5.60 -10.73 1.96
C HIS A 90 -4.92 -10.26 3.25
N GLY A 91 -5.64 -10.40 4.38
CA GLY A 91 -5.08 -10.18 5.70
C GLY A 91 -4.91 -8.72 6.08
N VAL A 92 -5.67 -7.82 5.48
CA VAL A 92 -5.64 -6.38 5.81
C VAL A 92 -6.80 -6.00 6.73
N MET A 93 -6.60 -4.96 7.53
CA MET A 93 -7.68 -4.26 8.21
C MET A 93 -8.16 -3.11 7.32
N GLY A 94 -9.46 -2.91 7.25
CA GLY A 94 -10.07 -1.79 6.53
C GLY A 94 -9.85 -0.46 7.25
N PRO A 95 -10.22 0.68 6.61
CA PRO A 95 -10.01 2.01 7.18
C PRO A 95 -10.94 2.33 8.35
N ASP A 96 -12.02 1.57 8.54
CA ASP A 96 -12.94 1.74 9.66
C ASP A 96 -12.48 0.93 10.87
N GLU A 97 -12.80 1.43 12.09
CA GLU A 97 -12.48 0.74 13.33
C GLU A 97 -13.11 -0.66 13.38
N PHE A 98 -12.35 -1.62 13.89
CA PHE A 98 -12.76 -3.04 14.03
C PHE A 98 -13.14 -3.75 12.72
N HIS A 99 -12.80 -3.17 11.57
CA HIS A 99 -13.00 -3.80 10.27
C HIS A 99 -11.79 -4.70 9.93
N ASP A 100 -11.61 -5.75 10.71
CA ASP A 100 -10.42 -6.60 10.76
C ASP A 100 -10.70 -8.08 10.47
N GLY A 101 -11.91 -8.45 10.10
CA GLY A 101 -12.27 -9.84 9.81
C GLY A 101 -13.74 -10.01 9.47
N TYR A 102 -14.17 -11.26 9.50
CA TYR A 102 -15.53 -11.68 9.22
C TYR A 102 -16.19 -12.26 10.49
N PRO A 103 -17.54 -12.31 10.59
CA PRO A 103 -18.22 -12.86 11.78
C PRO A 103 -17.76 -14.27 12.15
N GLU A 104 -17.46 -15.10 11.15
CA GLU A 104 -16.99 -16.48 11.31
C GLU A 104 -15.47 -16.57 11.61
N ALA A 105 -14.73 -15.49 11.38
CA ALA A 105 -13.28 -15.42 11.58
C ALA A 105 -12.85 -14.01 12.00
N PRO A 106 -13.21 -13.57 13.23
CA PRO A 106 -12.81 -12.25 13.73
C PRO A 106 -11.28 -12.12 13.77
N GLY A 107 -10.75 -10.97 13.38
CA GLY A 107 -9.30 -10.69 13.42
C GLY A 107 -8.47 -11.41 12.36
N SER A 108 -9.08 -12.18 11.46
CA SER A 108 -8.36 -12.87 10.38
C SER A 108 -7.85 -11.97 9.26
N GLY A 109 -8.25 -10.70 9.28
CA GLY A 109 -8.07 -9.77 8.18
C GLY A 109 -9.11 -9.95 7.07
N LEU A 110 -9.24 -8.93 6.25
CA LEU A 110 -10.18 -8.91 5.13
C LEU A 110 -9.49 -9.42 3.85
N ARG A 111 -10.31 -9.98 2.96
CA ARG A 111 -9.92 -10.32 1.59
C ARG A 111 -10.48 -9.25 0.65
N ASN A 112 -9.62 -8.72 -0.19
CA ASN A 112 -9.99 -7.76 -1.21
C ASN A 112 -10.79 -6.57 -0.65
N ASN A 113 -10.29 -5.94 0.42
CA ASN A 113 -10.89 -4.70 0.91
C ASN A 113 -10.89 -3.66 -0.20
N ALA A 114 -12.07 -3.11 -0.54
CA ALA A 114 -12.24 -2.23 -1.70
C ALA A 114 -11.35 -0.98 -1.60
N TYR A 115 -11.27 -0.34 -0.43
CA TYR A 115 -10.42 0.84 -0.22
C TYR A 115 -8.95 0.53 -0.51
N THR A 116 -8.43 -0.51 0.14
CA THR A 116 -7.03 -0.92 -0.03
C THR A 116 -6.74 -1.31 -1.48
N ASN A 117 -7.63 -2.10 -2.12
CA ASN A 117 -7.39 -2.58 -3.47
C ASN A 117 -7.47 -1.46 -4.52
N VAL A 118 -8.43 -0.53 -4.40
CA VAL A 118 -8.52 0.63 -5.31
C VAL A 118 -7.26 1.51 -5.21
N LEU A 119 -6.83 1.83 -3.98
CA LEU A 119 -5.62 2.63 -3.81
C LEU A 119 -4.37 1.89 -4.26
N THR A 120 -4.26 0.58 -4.00
CA THR A 120 -3.13 -0.22 -4.49
C THR A 120 -3.06 -0.20 -6.02
N SER A 121 -4.18 -0.49 -6.71
CA SER A 121 -4.25 -0.43 -8.17
C SER A 121 -3.79 0.95 -8.68
N TRP A 122 -4.32 2.02 -8.11
CA TRP A 122 -3.98 3.38 -8.51
C TRP A 122 -2.51 3.72 -8.25
N VAL A 123 -1.97 3.38 -7.06
CA VAL A 123 -0.56 3.67 -6.72
C VAL A 123 0.39 2.92 -7.65
N LEU A 124 0.13 1.65 -7.96
CA LEU A 124 0.95 0.86 -8.89
C LEU A 124 0.98 1.52 -10.28
N ALA A 125 -0.18 1.94 -10.80
CA ALA A 125 -0.26 2.61 -12.10
C ALA A 125 0.47 3.96 -12.11
N GLU A 126 0.30 4.77 -11.06
CA GLU A 126 0.96 6.09 -10.97
C GLU A 126 2.48 5.95 -10.79
N THR A 127 2.93 4.96 -10.00
CA THR A 127 4.36 4.70 -9.83
C THR A 127 5.00 4.23 -11.14
N ALA A 128 4.36 3.32 -11.87
CA ALA A 128 4.83 2.89 -13.19
C ALA A 128 4.96 4.07 -14.16
N ARG A 129 3.95 4.94 -14.19
CA ARG A 129 3.96 6.15 -15.02
C ARG A 129 5.06 7.12 -14.62
N LEU A 130 5.28 7.31 -13.31
CA LEU A 130 6.33 8.18 -12.81
C LEU A 130 7.73 7.66 -13.20
N VAL A 131 7.99 6.37 -13.01
CA VAL A 131 9.28 5.75 -13.34
C VAL A 131 9.56 5.85 -14.83
N ARG A 132 8.57 5.57 -15.70
CA ARG A 132 8.72 5.76 -17.15
C ARG A 132 9.00 7.22 -17.54
N TRP A 133 8.40 8.17 -16.82
CA TRP A 133 8.69 9.59 -17.05
C TRP A 133 10.12 9.96 -16.62
N LEU A 134 10.59 9.46 -15.46
CA LEU A 134 11.97 9.67 -14.98
C LEU A 134 12.99 9.13 -15.98
N ASP A 135 12.77 7.95 -16.54
CA ASP A 135 13.59 7.35 -17.59
C ASP A 135 13.73 8.28 -18.82
N THR A 136 12.66 9.01 -19.17
CA THR A 136 12.68 9.94 -20.34
C THR A 136 13.51 11.19 -20.11
N ILE A 137 13.75 11.59 -18.87
CA ILE A 137 14.53 12.78 -18.54
C ILE A 137 15.97 12.47 -18.13
N ASP A 138 16.34 11.18 -18.16
CA ASP A 138 17.70 10.66 -17.91
C ASP A 138 18.28 11.15 -16.57
N ASP A 139 17.49 11.06 -15.51
CA ASP A 139 17.93 11.47 -14.19
C ASP A 139 18.76 10.40 -13.44
N GLY A 140 18.89 9.20 -14.02
CA GLY A 140 19.66 8.07 -13.47
C GLY A 140 19.05 7.42 -12.24
N LEU A 141 17.89 7.87 -11.81
CA LEU A 141 17.21 7.39 -10.60
C LEU A 141 16.66 5.96 -10.77
N PRO A 142 16.07 5.57 -11.92
CA PRO A 142 15.61 4.18 -12.12
C PRO A 142 16.76 3.16 -12.02
N GLU A 143 17.94 3.47 -12.56
CA GLU A 143 19.13 2.62 -12.45
C GLU A 143 19.64 2.55 -11.01
N LEU A 144 19.67 3.67 -10.29
CA LEU A 144 20.08 3.71 -8.89
C LEU A 144 19.19 2.86 -8.00
N MET A 145 17.90 2.81 -8.32
CA MET A 145 16.90 2.02 -7.58
C MET A 145 16.76 0.58 -8.08
N GLU A 146 17.59 0.19 -9.06
CA GLU A 146 17.59 -1.14 -9.67
C GLU A 146 16.19 -1.56 -10.18
N ILE A 147 15.47 -0.65 -10.84
CA ILE A 147 14.14 -0.90 -11.38
C ILE A 147 14.28 -1.51 -12.77
N SER A 148 13.74 -2.72 -12.96
CA SER A 148 13.70 -3.37 -14.28
C SER A 148 12.40 -3.08 -15.03
N GLU A 149 12.43 -3.21 -16.38
CA GLU A 149 11.22 -3.10 -17.20
C GLU A 149 10.18 -4.16 -16.81
N GLU A 150 10.61 -5.39 -16.49
CA GLU A 150 9.71 -6.45 -16.03
C GLU A 150 9.02 -6.10 -14.71
N GLU A 151 9.71 -5.35 -13.82
CA GLU A 151 9.08 -4.88 -12.58
C GLU A 151 7.98 -3.86 -12.87
N ILE A 152 8.21 -2.93 -13.80
CA ILE A 152 7.23 -1.91 -14.20
C ILE A 152 6.02 -2.58 -14.89
N GLU A 153 6.26 -3.46 -15.86
CA GLU A 153 5.21 -4.23 -16.53
C GLU A 153 4.36 -5.03 -15.54
N ARG A 154 5.01 -5.56 -14.49
CA ARG A 154 4.33 -6.31 -13.45
C ARG A 154 3.43 -5.42 -12.59
N TRP A 155 3.84 -4.18 -12.28
CA TRP A 155 2.99 -3.21 -11.60
C TRP A 155 1.76 -2.85 -12.45
N GLU A 156 1.95 -2.62 -13.74
CA GLU A 156 0.88 -2.33 -14.68
C GLU A 156 -0.12 -3.50 -14.78
N GLU A 157 0.40 -4.74 -14.94
CA GLU A 157 -0.44 -5.94 -14.98
C GLU A 157 -1.27 -6.10 -13.70
N VAL A 158 -0.65 -5.97 -12.53
CA VAL A 158 -1.35 -6.12 -11.25
C VAL A 158 -2.35 -4.99 -11.05
N SER A 159 -2.00 -3.76 -11.41
CA SER A 159 -2.92 -2.62 -11.36
C SER A 159 -4.20 -2.88 -12.13
N ASP A 160 -4.10 -3.38 -13.36
CA ASP A 160 -5.25 -3.65 -14.23
C ASP A 160 -6.09 -4.85 -13.77
N ARG A 161 -5.47 -5.81 -13.10
CA ARG A 161 -6.08 -7.11 -12.78
C ARG A 161 -6.32 -7.32 -11.29
N LEU A 162 -6.06 -6.33 -10.44
CA LEU A 162 -6.38 -6.43 -9.02
C LEU A 162 -7.89 -6.51 -8.81
N THR A 163 -8.33 -7.41 -7.95
CA THR A 163 -9.75 -7.60 -7.66
C THR A 163 -10.29 -6.43 -6.85
N VAL A 164 -11.19 -5.67 -7.44
CA VAL A 164 -11.97 -4.64 -6.74
C VAL A 164 -13.40 -5.17 -6.59
N PRO A 165 -13.85 -5.47 -5.36
CA PRO A 165 -15.21 -5.97 -5.15
C PRO A 165 -16.22 -4.85 -5.45
N LEU A 166 -17.20 -5.16 -6.28
CA LEU A 166 -18.37 -4.34 -6.53
C LEU A 166 -19.55 -4.95 -5.78
N LEU A 167 -20.36 -4.12 -5.13
CA LEU A 167 -21.59 -4.52 -4.49
C LEU A 167 -22.74 -4.67 -5.49
#